data_7cfd54b7959dd4726d704889e23da0f5
#
_entry.id   7cfd54b7959dd4726d704889e23da0f5
#
_cell.length_a   1.000
_cell.length_b   1.000
_cell.length_c   1.000
_cell.angle_alpha   90.00
_cell.angle_beta   90.00
_cell.angle_gamma   90.00
#
_symmetry.space_group_name_H-M   'P 1'
#
loop_
_entity.id
_entity.type
_entity.pdbx_description
1 polymer ?
#
loop_
_entity_poly.entity_id
_entity_poly.type
_entity_poly.pdbx_seq_one_letter_code
_entity_poly.pdbx_strand_id
1 'polypeptide(L)'
;MATAAATSSFLGTRLAEIVPSSGRVQARFGFGKKKSPPKKSPSSKVISDRPLWFPGAKAPEWLDGSLVGDYGFDPFGLGKPAEYLQYDLDSLDQNLAKNVAGDIIGTRFESAEVKSTPFQPYTEVFGLQRFRECELIHGRWAMLATLGALSVEWLTGVTWQDAGKVELVEGSSYLGQPLPFSITTLIWIEVLVIGYIEFQRNAELDPEKRLYPGGKFFDPLGLAEDPEKKAVLQLAEIKHARLAMVAFLGFAVQAAVTGKGPLNNWATHLSDPLHTTIIDNFSS
;
A
#
# COMPACT_ATOMS: atom_id res chain seq x y z
N MET A 1 15.22 44.91 43.54
CA MET A 1 14.05 44.01 43.40
C MET A 1 13.04 44.74 42.57
N ALA A 2 12.97 44.44 41.29
CA ALA A 2 11.97 44.99 40.38
C ALA A 2 11.66 43.91 39.37
N THR A 3 10.44 43.41 39.45
CA THR A 3 9.82 42.46 38.51
C THR A 3 9.36 43.22 37.28
N ALA A 4 9.93 42.90 36.14
CA ALA A 4 9.45 43.42 34.85
C ALA A 4 8.42 42.46 34.26
N ALA A 5 7.19 42.91 34.16
CA ALA A 5 6.11 42.25 33.43
C ALA A 5 6.23 42.59 31.94
N ALA A 6 6.36 41.56 31.10
CA ALA A 6 6.31 41.73 29.65
C ALA A 6 4.85 41.67 29.18
N THR A 7 4.32 42.80 28.72
CA THR A 7 3.03 42.86 28.03
C THR A 7 3.21 42.58 26.53
N SER A 8 2.63 41.47 26.06
CA SER A 8 2.53 41.18 24.62
C SER A 8 1.35 41.97 24.03
N SER A 9 1.64 42.91 23.14
CA SER A 9 0.63 43.63 22.35
C SER A 9 0.18 42.78 21.16
N PHE A 10 -1.06 42.34 21.20
CA PHE A 10 -1.74 41.75 20.06
C PHE A 10 -2.21 42.90 19.14
N LEU A 11 -1.58 43.04 17.99
CA LEU A 11 -2.05 43.91 16.93
C LEU A 11 -3.22 43.24 16.19
N GLY A 12 -4.41 43.77 16.41
CA GLY A 12 -5.63 43.37 15.73
C GLY A 12 -5.59 43.73 14.23
N THR A 13 -5.75 42.73 13.40
CA THR A 13 -6.00 42.90 11.96
C THR A 13 -7.41 43.41 11.76
N ARG A 14 -7.56 44.55 11.10
CA ARG A 14 -8.86 45.14 10.75
C ARG A 14 -9.58 44.26 9.73
N LEU A 15 -10.80 43.87 10.06
CA LEU A 15 -11.76 43.30 9.13
C LEU A 15 -12.10 44.32 8.05
N ALA A 16 -11.89 44.01 6.79
CA ALA A 16 -12.37 44.79 5.67
C ALA A 16 -13.90 44.69 5.60
N GLU A 17 -14.55 45.85 5.58
CA GLU A 17 -15.99 45.97 5.37
C GLU A 17 -16.38 45.39 4.01
N ILE A 18 -17.26 44.40 4.02
CA ILE A 18 -17.90 43.88 2.82
C ILE A 18 -19.03 44.83 2.43
N VAL A 19 -18.81 45.65 1.41
CA VAL A 19 -19.84 46.44 0.77
C VAL A 19 -20.73 45.53 -0.10
N PRO A 20 -22.03 45.46 0.09
CA PRO A 20 -22.89 44.68 -0.78
C PRO A 20 -23.05 45.37 -2.14
N SER A 21 -22.46 44.81 -3.20
CA SER A 21 -22.75 45.25 -4.57
C SER A 21 -24.12 44.72 -4.98
N SER A 22 -25.07 45.62 -5.23
CA SER A 22 -26.37 45.31 -5.80
C SER A 22 -26.20 44.89 -7.27
N GLY A 23 -25.98 43.62 -7.53
CA GLY A 23 -25.98 43.02 -8.85
C GLY A 23 -27.42 42.70 -9.28
N ARG A 24 -27.96 43.44 -10.24
CA ARG A 24 -29.23 43.16 -10.93
C ARG A 24 -29.14 41.76 -11.57
N VAL A 25 -29.92 40.81 -11.05
CA VAL A 25 -30.12 39.52 -11.68
C VAL A 25 -31.04 39.71 -12.88
N GLN A 26 -30.51 39.71 -14.09
CA GLN A 26 -31.29 39.57 -15.31
C GLN A 26 -31.53 38.08 -15.58
N ALA A 27 -32.75 37.61 -15.33
CA ALA A 27 -33.18 36.30 -15.77
C ALA A 27 -33.29 36.31 -17.30
N ARG A 28 -32.33 35.71 -18.00
CA ARG A 28 -32.44 35.35 -19.43
C ARG A 28 -33.11 34.00 -19.52
N PHE A 29 -34.41 34.00 -19.88
CA PHE A 29 -35.09 32.81 -20.40
C PHE A 29 -34.52 32.49 -21.78
N GLY A 30 -33.52 31.64 -21.85
CA GLY A 30 -33.03 31.05 -23.06
C GLY A 30 -33.62 29.64 -23.20
N PHE A 31 -34.48 29.41 -24.16
CA PHE A 31 -34.85 28.07 -24.64
C PHE A 31 -33.60 27.41 -25.25
N GLY A 32 -32.69 26.92 -24.42
CA GLY A 32 -31.56 26.12 -24.82
C GLY A 32 -32.01 24.69 -25.00
N LYS A 33 -31.87 24.14 -26.22
CA LYS A 33 -32.01 22.71 -26.51
C LYS A 33 -31.30 21.90 -25.44
N LYS A 34 -32.02 21.03 -24.76
CA LYS A 34 -31.43 20.01 -23.87
C LYS A 34 -30.32 19.29 -24.65
N LYS A 35 -29.07 19.57 -24.33
CA LYS A 35 -27.98 18.67 -24.70
C LYS A 35 -28.28 17.36 -23.98
N SER A 36 -28.57 16.32 -24.77
CA SER A 36 -28.58 14.95 -24.26
C SER A 36 -27.27 14.71 -23.47
N PRO A 37 -27.35 14.02 -22.32
CA PRO A 37 -26.15 13.64 -21.61
C PRO A 37 -25.21 12.94 -22.61
N PRO A 38 -23.87 13.16 -22.49
CA PRO A 38 -22.94 12.48 -23.37
C PRO A 38 -23.23 10.99 -23.25
N LYS A 39 -23.65 10.37 -24.37
CA LYS A 39 -23.70 8.91 -24.46
C LYS A 39 -22.31 8.45 -24.03
N LYS A 40 -22.23 7.76 -22.88
CA LYS A 40 -21.07 6.96 -22.55
C LYS A 40 -20.76 6.17 -23.81
N SER A 41 -19.62 6.43 -24.42
CA SER A 41 -19.10 5.56 -25.46
C SER A 41 -19.20 4.14 -24.90
N PRO A 42 -19.71 3.16 -25.64
CA PRO A 42 -19.66 1.80 -25.20
C PRO A 42 -18.17 1.54 -24.94
N SER A 43 -17.80 1.38 -23.67
CA SER A 43 -16.53 0.82 -23.30
C SER A 43 -16.43 -0.42 -24.16
N SER A 44 -15.59 -0.36 -25.18
CA SER A 44 -15.24 -1.54 -25.94
C SER A 44 -14.82 -2.54 -24.86
N LYS A 45 -15.62 -3.60 -24.69
CA LYS A 45 -15.23 -4.75 -23.90
C LYS A 45 -13.98 -5.28 -24.58
N VAL A 46 -12.84 -4.74 -24.23
CA VAL A 46 -11.58 -5.41 -24.44
C VAL A 46 -11.71 -6.63 -23.53
N ILE A 47 -12.21 -7.72 -24.11
CA ILE A 47 -12.02 -9.04 -23.53
C ILE A 47 -10.52 -9.20 -23.57
N SER A 48 -9.86 -8.75 -22.50
CA SER A 48 -8.43 -8.94 -22.36
C SER A 48 -8.25 -10.44 -22.22
N ASP A 49 -7.61 -11.04 -23.19
CA ASP A 49 -7.24 -12.46 -23.24
C ASP A 49 -6.15 -12.77 -22.21
N ARG A 50 -6.17 -12.00 -21.10
CA ARG A 50 -5.22 -12.12 -19.99
C ARG A 50 -5.63 -13.26 -19.07
N PRO A 51 -4.67 -13.98 -18.50
CA PRO A 51 -4.96 -15.00 -17.50
C PRO A 51 -5.59 -14.34 -16.26
N LEU A 52 -6.75 -14.85 -15.86
CA LEU A 52 -7.41 -14.45 -14.61
C LEU A 52 -7.01 -15.40 -13.49
N TRP A 53 -7.24 -14.98 -12.24
CA TRP A 53 -6.90 -15.74 -11.04
C TRP A 53 -7.59 -17.12 -10.97
N PHE A 54 -8.73 -17.26 -11.62
CA PHE A 54 -9.48 -18.51 -11.72
C PHE A 54 -10.09 -18.65 -13.12
N PRO A 55 -10.10 -19.85 -13.74
CA PRO A 55 -10.75 -20.10 -15.01
C PRO A 55 -12.25 -19.78 -14.93
N GLY A 56 -12.72 -18.89 -15.80
CA GLY A 56 -14.10 -18.42 -15.82
C GLY A 56 -14.42 -17.28 -14.84
N ALA A 57 -13.45 -16.78 -14.09
CA ALA A 57 -13.63 -15.58 -13.27
C ALA A 57 -13.91 -14.35 -14.17
N LYS A 58 -14.61 -13.37 -13.61
CA LYS A 58 -14.81 -12.06 -14.23
C LYS A 58 -13.98 -11.05 -13.44
N ALA A 59 -13.12 -10.32 -14.14
CA ALA A 59 -12.40 -9.22 -13.53
C ALA A 59 -13.38 -8.08 -13.20
N PRO A 60 -13.24 -7.40 -12.06
CA PRO A 60 -13.94 -6.16 -11.78
C PRO A 60 -13.63 -5.09 -12.83
N GLU A 61 -14.54 -4.16 -13.06
CA GLU A 61 -14.39 -3.12 -14.09
C GLU A 61 -13.19 -2.18 -13.85
N TRP A 62 -12.79 -2.00 -12.59
CA TRP A 62 -11.66 -1.17 -12.21
C TRP A 62 -10.29 -1.87 -12.32
N LEU A 63 -10.28 -3.18 -12.54
CA LEU A 63 -9.06 -3.96 -12.81
C LEU A 63 -8.96 -4.24 -14.30
N ASP A 64 -8.40 -3.29 -15.03
CA ASP A 64 -8.31 -3.30 -16.50
C ASP A 64 -7.11 -4.07 -17.07
N GLY A 65 -6.17 -4.51 -16.19
CA GLY A 65 -4.96 -5.20 -16.59
C GLY A 65 -3.78 -4.29 -16.88
N SER A 66 -3.89 -2.99 -16.65
CA SER A 66 -2.80 -2.03 -16.85
C SER A 66 -1.63 -2.27 -15.88
N LEU A 67 -1.93 -2.77 -14.69
CA LEU A 67 -0.92 -3.06 -13.68
C LEU A 67 -0.30 -4.46 -13.88
N VAL A 68 1.01 -4.53 -13.82
CA VAL A 68 1.75 -5.79 -13.91
C VAL A 68 1.28 -6.76 -12.82
N GLY A 69 0.93 -8.00 -13.21
CA GLY A 69 0.42 -9.01 -12.28
C GLY A 69 -1.02 -8.77 -11.81
N ASP A 70 -1.81 -7.99 -12.57
CA ASP A 70 -3.25 -7.90 -12.38
C ASP A 70 -3.93 -9.12 -13.01
N TYR A 71 -4.39 -10.03 -12.15
CA TYR A 71 -5.18 -11.21 -12.52
C TYR A 71 -6.68 -11.05 -12.24
N GLY A 72 -7.16 -9.83 -12.02
CA GLY A 72 -8.57 -9.55 -11.75
C GLY A 72 -9.06 -10.03 -10.39
N PHE A 73 -8.19 -10.16 -9.40
CA PHE A 73 -8.54 -10.60 -8.04
C PHE A 73 -8.75 -9.42 -7.11
N ASP A 74 -10.00 -9.08 -6.83
CA ASP A 74 -10.39 -8.13 -5.78
C ASP A 74 -11.77 -8.51 -5.23
N PRO A 75 -11.85 -9.57 -4.40
CA PRO A 75 -13.12 -10.11 -3.91
C PRO A 75 -13.85 -9.17 -2.95
N PHE A 76 -13.13 -8.27 -2.28
CA PHE A 76 -13.69 -7.32 -1.32
C PHE A 76 -13.87 -5.91 -1.88
N GLY A 77 -13.50 -5.68 -3.15
CA GLY A 77 -13.59 -4.37 -3.77
C GLY A 77 -12.69 -3.30 -3.14
N LEU A 78 -11.57 -3.70 -2.52
CA LEU A 78 -10.65 -2.78 -1.83
C LEU A 78 -9.93 -1.83 -2.80
N GLY A 79 -9.71 -2.28 -4.03
CA GLY A 79 -9.10 -1.48 -5.09
C GLY A 79 -10.10 -0.62 -5.87
N LYS A 80 -11.36 -0.59 -5.47
CA LYS A 80 -12.42 0.16 -6.15
C LYS A 80 -12.15 1.66 -6.04
N PRO A 81 -12.01 2.41 -7.15
CA PRO A 81 -11.80 3.85 -7.11
C PRO A 81 -12.96 4.58 -6.44
N ALA A 82 -12.67 5.75 -5.87
CA ALA A 82 -13.67 6.58 -5.16
C ALA A 82 -14.86 6.95 -6.05
N GLU A 83 -14.65 7.11 -7.35
CA GLU A 83 -15.72 7.36 -8.32
C GLU A 83 -16.76 6.25 -8.36
N TYR A 84 -16.34 4.99 -8.27
CA TYR A 84 -17.24 3.84 -8.21
C TYR A 84 -17.97 3.73 -6.89
N LEU A 85 -17.34 4.14 -5.78
CA LEU A 85 -17.97 4.20 -4.45
C LEU A 85 -19.05 5.27 -4.41
N GLN A 86 -18.79 6.43 -5.01
CA GLN A 86 -19.75 7.52 -5.10
C GLN A 86 -20.96 7.14 -5.95
N TYR A 87 -20.77 6.36 -7.02
CA TYR A 87 -21.85 5.86 -7.84
C TYR A 87 -22.76 4.88 -7.09
N ASP A 88 -22.20 4.02 -6.26
CA ASP A 88 -22.97 3.08 -5.42
C ASP A 88 -23.72 3.79 -4.31
N LEU A 89 -23.15 4.84 -3.69
CA LEU A 89 -23.83 5.69 -2.72
C LEU A 89 -24.98 6.46 -3.37
N ASP A 90 -24.76 7.05 -4.54
CA ASP A 90 -25.80 7.74 -5.29
C ASP A 90 -26.94 6.79 -5.74
N SER A 91 -26.64 5.53 -6.01
CA SER A 91 -27.64 4.53 -6.36
C SER A 91 -28.46 4.07 -5.15
N LEU A 92 -27.85 4.03 -3.98
CA LEU A 92 -28.51 3.76 -2.68
C LEU A 92 -29.33 4.96 -2.19
N ASP A 93 -28.86 6.17 -2.44
CA ASP A 93 -29.45 7.43 -1.96
C ASP A 93 -30.54 8.02 -2.88
N GLN A 94 -30.86 7.36 -3.98
CA GLN A 94 -31.94 7.85 -4.87
C GLN A 94 -33.26 8.12 -4.16
N ASN A 95 -33.45 7.58 -2.96
CA ASN A 95 -34.67 7.78 -2.17
C ASN A 95 -34.52 8.71 -0.94
N LEU A 96 -33.30 9.06 -0.52
CA LEU A 96 -33.08 9.78 0.73
C LEU A 96 -32.60 11.22 0.56
N ALA A 97 -32.02 11.57 -0.57
CA ALA A 97 -31.43 12.90 -0.79
C ALA A 97 -32.28 13.81 -1.72
N LYS A 98 -33.50 13.45 -2.03
CA LYS A 98 -34.42 14.30 -2.81
C LYS A 98 -35.29 15.11 -1.87
N ASN A 99 -35.31 16.44 -2.09
CA ASN A 99 -36.31 17.29 -1.43
C ASN A 99 -37.71 16.96 -1.96
N VAL A 100 -38.74 17.51 -1.34
CA VAL A 100 -40.15 17.33 -1.74
C VAL A 100 -40.41 17.78 -3.19
N ALA A 101 -39.52 18.59 -3.78
CA ALA A 101 -39.56 19.03 -5.18
C ALA A 101 -38.78 18.12 -6.13
N GLY A 102 -38.12 17.07 -5.64
CA GLY A 102 -37.37 16.11 -6.45
C GLY A 102 -35.94 16.54 -6.81
N ASP A 103 -35.45 17.64 -6.24
CA ASP A 103 -34.09 18.10 -6.46
C ASP A 103 -33.13 17.37 -5.51
N ILE A 104 -31.96 17.02 -6.02
CA ILE A 104 -30.89 16.41 -5.21
C ILE A 104 -30.33 17.46 -4.28
N ILE A 105 -30.52 17.28 -2.98
CA ILE A 105 -29.93 18.13 -1.94
C ILE A 105 -28.52 17.57 -1.65
N GLY A 106 -27.53 18.15 -2.28
CA GLY A 106 -26.13 17.88 -2.02
C GLY A 106 -25.28 18.66 -2.99
N THR A 107 -24.37 19.48 -2.49
CA THR A 107 -23.30 20.01 -3.30
C THR A 107 -22.38 18.85 -3.63
N ARG A 108 -22.27 18.53 -4.92
CA ARG A 108 -21.23 17.66 -5.44
C ARG A 108 -19.90 18.26 -4.98
N PHE A 109 -19.25 17.63 -4.04
CA PHE A 109 -17.86 17.97 -3.74
C PHE A 109 -17.09 17.56 -4.99
N GLU A 110 -16.81 18.51 -5.87
CA GLU A 110 -15.74 18.33 -6.83
C GLU A 110 -14.51 18.05 -5.97
N SER A 111 -13.99 16.83 -6.06
CA SER A 111 -12.74 16.46 -5.40
C SER A 111 -11.70 17.46 -5.93
N ALA A 112 -11.32 18.42 -5.09
CA ALA A 112 -10.24 19.33 -5.42
C ALA A 112 -9.06 18.45 -5.82
N GLU A 113 -8.51 18.65 -7.02
CA GLU A 113 -7.32 17.95 -7.46
C GLU A 113 -6.27 18.11 -6.37
N VAL A 114 -6.05 17.04 -5.62
CA VAL A 114 -5.04 17.03 -4.56
C VAL A 114 -3.70 17.10 -5.27
N LYS A 115 -3.07 18.27 -5.18
CA LYS A 115 -1.76 18.48 -5.76
C LYS A 115 -0.77 17.54 -5.10
N SER A 116 -0.11 16.72 -5.88
CA SER A 116 0.90 15.78 -5.37
C SER A 116 2.00 16.53 -4.60
N THR A 117 2.25 16.09 -3.39
CA THR A 117 3.32 16.62 -2.52
C THR A 117 4.35 15.52 -2.26
N PRO A 118 5.59 15.86 -1.84
CA PRO A 118 6.63 14.85 -1.58
C PRO A 118 6.22 13.72 -0.64
N PHE A 119 5.34 13.98 0.33
CA PHE A 119 4.83 12.95 1.26
C PHE A 119 3.50 12.33 0.81
N GLN A 120 2.84 12.90 -0.19
CA GLN A 120 1.59 12.43 -0.75
C GLN A 120 1.62 12.53 -2.27
N PRO A 121 2.39 11.64 -2.95
CA PRO A 121 2.57 11.69 -4.40
C PRO A 121 1.34 11.21 -5.18
N TYR A 122 0.38 10.58 -4.51
CA TYR A 122 -0.85 10.06 -5.12
C TYR A 122 -2.00 11.01 -4.87
N THR A 123 -2.81 11.25 -5.90
CA THR A 123 -4.02 12.08 -5.84
C THR A 123 -5.12 11.44 -4.98
N GLU A 124 -5.12 10.09 -4.93
CA GLU A 124 -6.08 9.32 -4.15
C GLU A 124 -5.39 8.58 -3.00
N VAL A 125 -5.93 8.73 -1.79
CA VAL A 125 -5.43 8.01 -0.60
C VAL A 125 -5.72 6.51 -0.70
N PHE A 126 -6.86 6.14 -1.29
CA PHE A 126 -7.30 4.75 -1.52
C PHE A 126 -7.31 4.43 -3.02
N GLY A 127 -6.17 4.58 -3.69
CA GLY A 127 -6.02 4.31 -5.12
C GLY A 127 -5.19 3.06 -5.40
N LEU A 128 -5.44 2.42 -6.55
CA LEU A 128 -4.71 1.22 -7.00
C LEU A 128 -3.19 1.44 -7.08
N GLN A 129 -2.76 2.63 -7.46
CA GLN A 129 -1.32 2.96 -7.54
C GLN A 129 -0.65 2.92 -6.17
N ARG A 130 -1.31 3.49 -5.14
CA ARG A 130 -0.79 3.44 -3.77
C ARG A 130 -0.79 2.03 -3.23
N PHE A 131 -1.85 1.25 -3.48
CA PHE A 131 -1.88 -0.16 -3.08
C PHE A 131 -0.80 -0.97 -3.77
N ARG A 132 -0.48 -0.66 -5.03
CA ARG A 132 0.65 -1.27 -5.75
C ARG A 132 1.99 -0.95 -5.07
N GLU A 133 2.20 0.29 -4.66
CA GLU A 133 3.41 0.65 -3.90
C GLU A 133 3.49 -0.14 -2.60
N CYS A 134 2.41 -0.16 -1.83
CA CYS A 134 2.35 -0.94 -0.60
C CYS A 134 2.63 -2.43 -0.85
N GLU A 135 2.01 -3.02 -1.87
CA GLU A 135 2.22 -4.42 -2.24
C GLU A 135 3.69 -4.72 -2.56
N LEU A 136 4.33 -3.90 -3.39
CA LEU A 136 5.73 -4.08 -3.76
C LEU A 136 6.67 -3.94 -2.57
N ILE A 137 6.50 -2.91 -1.74
CA ILE A 137 7.35 -2.69 -0.57
C ILE A 137 7.17 -3.83 0.45
N HIS A 138 5.94 -4.20 0.78
CA HIS A 138 5.68 -5.36 1.66
C HIS A 138 6.26 -6.65 1.08
N GLY A 139 6.11 -6.85 -0.22
CA GLY A 139 6.66 -8.02 -0.88
C GLY A 139 8.19 -8.08 -0.86
N ARG A 140 8.88 -6.97 -1.09
CA ARG A 140 10.34 -6.88 -0.99
C ARG A 140 10.82 -7.20 0.42
N TRP A 141 10.19 -6.61 1.44
CA TRP A 141 10.47 -6.94 2.83
C TRP A 141 10.17 -8.39 3.17
N ALA A 142 9.06 -8.95 2.68
CA ALA A 142 8.70 -10.35 2.92
C ALA A 142 9.68 -11.34 2.27
N MET A 143 10.19 -11.04 1.08
CA MET A 143 11.23 -11.85 0.45
C MET A 143 12.51 -11.89 1.29
N LEU A 144 12.97 -10.74 1.79
CA LEU A 144 14.12 -10.66 2.68
C LEU A 144 13.84 -11.34 4.03
N ALA A 145 12.66 -11.15 4.60
CA ALA A 145 12.26 -11.75 5.86
C ALA A 145 12.18 -13.28 5.79
N THR A 146 11.63 -13.82 4.70
CA THR A 146 11.57 -15.27 4.45
C THR A 146 12.97 -15.87 4.35
N LEU A 147 13.86 -15.25 3.58
CA LEU A 147 15.25 -15.66 3.48
C LEU A 147 15.96 -15.54 4.84
N GLY A 148 15.75 -14.45 5.55
CA GLY A 148 16.34 -14.21 6.86
C GLY A 148 15.92 -15.24 7.90
N ALA A 149 14.62 -15.55 8.00
CA ALA A 149 14.09 -16.54 8.93
C ALA A 149 14.70 -17.95 8.69
N LEU A 150 14.79 -18.35 7.43
CA LEU A 150 15.37 -19.64 7.04
C LEU A 150 16.88 -19.70 7.28
N SER A 151 17.61 -18.65 6.91
CA SER A 151 19.07 -18.63 7.04
C SER A 151 19.51 -18.55 8.49
N VAL A 152 18.84 -17.79 9.34
CA VAL A 152 19.16 -17.71 10.77
C VAL A 152 18.97 -19.06 11.43
N GLU A 153 17.84 -19.73 11.22
CA GLU A 153 17.59 -21.05 11.80
C GLU A 153 18.58 -22.08 11.27
N TRP A 154 18.93 -22.05 9.98
CA TRP A 154 19.88 -22.97 9.38
C TRP A 154 21.31 -22.81 9.88
N LEU A 155 21.78 -21.56 10.02
CA LEU A 155 23.17 -21.26 10.38
C LEU A 155 23.41 -21.28 11.89
N THR A 156 22.44 -20.87 12.69
CA THR A 156 22.58 -20.70 14.13
C THR A 156 21.81 -21.71 14.96
N GLY A 157 20.84 -22.42 14.35
CA GLY A 157 19.90 -23.26 15.08
C GLY A 157 18.88 -22.53 15.94
N VAL A 158 18.94 -21.20 15.95
CA VAL A 158 18.00 -20.31 16.67
C VAL A 158 16.84 -19.96 15.77
N THR A 159 15.63 -20.06 16.28
CA THR A 159 14.44 -19.68 15.52
C THR A 159 14.34 -18.16 15.36
N TRP A 160 13.74 -17.70 14.27
CA TRP A 160 13.62 -16.26 13.99
C TRP A 160 12.88 -15.49 15.10
N GLN A 161 11.90 -16.12 15.78
CA GLN A 161 11.16 -15.51 16.90
C GLN A 161 11.99 -15.39 18.19
N ASP A 162 12.97 -16.24 18.36
CA ASP A 162 13.84 -16.26 19.56
C ASP A 162 15.17 -15.52 19.35
N ALA A 163 15.53 -15.23 18.11
CA ALA A 163 16.78 -14.55 17.77
C ALA A 163 16.96 -13.23 18.55
N GLY A 164 15.89 -12.43 18.65
CA GLY A 164 15.92 -11.17 19.42
C GLY A 164 16.12 -11.39 20.93
N LYS A 165 15.60 -12.48 21.49
CA LYS A 165 15.80 -12.81 22.92
C LYS A 165 17.24 -13.19 23.21
N VAL A 166 17.87 -13.98 22.33
CA VAL A 166 19.28 -14.37 22.45
C VAL A 166 20.17 -13.13 22.46
N GLU A 167 19.95 -12.21 21.53
CA GLU A 167 20.67 -10.93 21.44
C GLU A 167 20.54 -10.06 22.70
N LEU A 168 19.38 -10.10 23.35
CA LEU A 168 19.16 -9.37 24.62
C LEU A 168 19.89 -9.99 25.82
N VAL A 169 20.03 -11.31 25.83
CA VAL A 169 20.64 -12.05 26.98
C VAL A 169 22.14 -12.19 26.82
N GLU A 170 22.60 -12.56 25.63
CA GLU A 170 24.00 -12.88 25.34
C GLU A 170 24.79 -11.68 24.80
N GLY A 171 24.12 -10.60 24.48
CA GLY A 171 24.67 -9.44 23.79
C GLY A 171 24.58 -9.55 22.28
N SER A 172 24.79 -8.40 21.62
CA SER A 172 24.68 -8.34 20.16
C SER A 172 25.77 -9.16 19.47
N SER A 173 25.35 -10.06 18.59
CA SER A 173 26.23 -10.93 17.83
C SER A 173 25.79 -11.04 16.37
N TYR A 174 26.71 -11.40 15.49
CA TYR A 174 26.41 -11.71 14.09
C TYR A 174 27.14 -13.00 13.70
N LEU A 175 26.37 -14.02 13.29
CA LEU A 175 26.87 -15.33 12.98
C LEU A 175 27.79 -15.93 14.09
N GLY A 176 27.40 -15.74 15.33
CA GLY A 176 28.15 -16.22 16.49
C GLY A 176 29.39 -15.39 16.88
N GLN A 177 29.64 -14.27 16.19
CA GLN A 177 30.73 -13.35 16.52
C GLN A 177 30.16 -12.13 17.28
N PRO A 178 30.70 -11.77 18.43
CA PRO A 178 30.22 -10.62 19.20
C PRO A 178 30.46 -9.32 18.42
N LEU A 179 29.46 -8.46 18.39
CA LEU A 179 29.58 -7.13 17.81
C LEU A 179 30.07 -6.11 18.83
N PRO A 180 30.85 -5.09 18.41
CA PRO A 180 31.37 -4.06 19.32
C PRO A 180 30.31 -3.00 19.68
N PHE A 181 29.06 -3.21 19.35
CA PHE A 181 27.95 -2.29 19.55
C PHE A 181 26.90 -2.93 20.46
N SER A 182 26.35 -2.14 21.39
CA SER A 182 25.19 -2.58 22.16
C SER A 182 23.94 -2.64 21.26
N ILE A 183 22.94 -3.45 21.65
CA ILE A 183 21.67 -3.55 20.93
C ILE A 183 20.99 -2.18 20.77
N THR A 184 21.08 -1.32 21.81
CA THR A 184 20.53 0.04 21.75
C THR A 184 21.21 0.89 20.67
N THR A 185 22.53 0.78 20.54
CA THR A 185 23.30 1.48 19.49
C THR A 185 22.90 0.97 18.11
N LEU A 186 22.74 -0.35 17.94
CA LEU A 186 22.31 -0.94 16.67
C LEU A 186 20.90 -0.50 16.28
N ILE A 187 19.97 -0.42 17.23
CA ILE A 187 18.61 0.09 16.98
C ILE A 187 18.65 1.53 16.47
N TRP A 188 19.46 2.41 17.10
CA TRP A 188 19.58 3.79 16.64
C TRP A 188 20.22 3.89 15.25
N ILE A 189 21.23 3.09 14.96
CA ILE A 189 21.83 3.01 13.62
C ILE A 189 20.78 2.58 12.60
N GLU A 190 20.01 1.55 12.89
CA GLU A 190 18.94 1.06 12.03
C GLU A 190 17.89 2.14 11.78
N VAL A 191 17.37 2.78 12.82
CA VAL A 191 16.35 3.84 12.71
C VAL A 191 16.85 4.99 11.86
N LEU A 192 18.09 5.44 12.06
CA LEU A 192 18.65 6.56 11.29
C LEU A 192 18.90 6.18 9.83
N VAL A 193 19.46 5.00 9.57
CA VAL A 193 19.77 4.54 8.20
C VAL A 193 18.50 4.27 7.42
N ILE A 194 17.59 3.46 7.97
CA ILE A 194 16.32 3.13 7.31
C ILE A 194 15.44 4.38 7.20
N GLY A 195 15.39 5.22 8.24
CA GLY A 195 14.66 6.48 8.21
C GLY A 195 15.15 7.42 7.11
N TYR A 196 16.47 7.53 6.91
CA TYR A 196 17.04 8.30 5.81
C TYR A 196 16.68 7.73 4.42
N ILE A 197 16.78 6.41 4.26
CA ILE A 197 16.43 5.73 3.00
C ILE A 197 14.94 5.94 2.68
N GLU A 198 14.06 5.76 3.66
CA GLU A 198 12.63 5.97 3.48
C GLU A 198 12.28 7.44 3.21
N PHE A 199 12.99 8.38 3.82
CA PHE A 199 12.85 9.80 3.51
C PHE A 199 13.20 10.08 2.04
N GLN A 200 14.32 9.55 1.55
CA GLN A 200 14.71 9.69 0.13
C GLN A 200 13.68 9.03 -0.80
N ARG A 201 13.20 7.84 -0.47
CA ARG A 201 12.16 7.17 -1.25
C ARG A 201 10.87 8.01 -1.32
N ASN A 202 10.48 8.64 -0.21
CA ASN A 202 9.28 9.48 -0.16
C ASN A 202 9.45 10.86 -0.81
N ALA A 203 10.68 11.30 -1.05
CA ALA A 203 10.96 12.54 -1.77
C ALA A 203 10.72 12.43 -3.29
N GLU A 204 10.74 11.21 -3.85
CA GLU A 204 10.45 10.99 -5.27
C GLU A 204 8.96 11.17 -5.56
N LEU A 205 8.64 12.02 -6.54
CA LEU A 205 7.27 12.37 -6.93
C LEU A 205 6.75 11.53 -8.10
N ASP A 206 7.66 11.01 -8.93
CA ASP A 206 7.30 10.16 -10.06
C ASP A 206 6.94 8.75 -9.56
N PRO A 207 5.69 8.30 -9.70
CA PRO A 207 5.27 6.98 -9.22
C PRO A 207 6.07 5.83 -9.81
N GLU A 208 6.47 5.92 -11.08
CA GLU A 208 7.25 4.85 -11.71
C GLU A 208 8.67 4.76 -11.12
N LYS A 209 9.36 5.87 -10.96
CA LYS A 209 10.68 5.91 -10.33
C LYS A 209 10.64 5.55 -8.85
N ARG A 210 9.54 5.88 -8.18
CA ARG A 210 9.32 5.52 -6.78
C ARG A 210 9.19 4.00 -6.61
N LEU A 211 8.52 3.33 -7.54
CA LEU A 211 8.36 1.87 -7.55
C LEU A 211 9.62 1.15 -8.04
N TYR A 212 10.24 1.67 -9.11
CA TYR A 212 11.35 1.06 -9.81
C TYR A 212 12.46 2.10 -10.07
N PRO A 213 13.21 2.48 -9.04
CA PRO A 213 14.20 3.56 -9.14
C PRO A 213 15.32 3.27 -10.13
N GLY A 214 15.73 2.01 -10.29
CA GLY A 214 16.79 1.61 -11.21
C GLY A 214 18.14 2.28 -10.95
N GLY A 215 18.91 2.46 -12.00
CA GLY A 215 20.21 3.12 -11.94
C GLY A 215 21.31 2.29 -11.29
N LYS A 216 22.48 2.89 -11.08
CA LYS A 216 23.70 2.20 -10.63
C LYS A 216 23.58 1.47 -9.28
N PHE A 217 22.67 1.91 -8.41
CA PHE A 217 22.49 1.32 -7.09
C PHE A 217 21.48 0.18 -7.08
N PHE A 218 20.39 0.28 -7.83
CA PHE A 218 19.30 -0.68 -7.81
C PHE A 218 19.33 -1.65 -8.99
N ASP A 219 19.97 -1.25 -10.11
CA ASP A 219 20.20 -2.12 -11.26
C ASP A 219 21.65 -1.96 -11.77
N PRO A 220 22.65 -2.37 -10.96
CA PRO A 220 24.06 -2.21 -11.32
C PRO A 220 24.47 -3.01 -12.56
N LEU A 221 23.71 -4.06 -12.91
CA LEU A 221 24.00 -4.91 -14.07
C LEU A 221 23.21 -4.51 -15.32
N GLY A 222 22.31 -3.51 -15.22
CA GLY A 222 21.48 -3.06 -16.34
C GLY A 222 20.48 -4.11 -16.85
N LEU A 223 20.00 -5.00 -15.98
CA LEU A 223 19.13 -6.11 -16.38
C LEU A 223 17.75 -5.62 -16.86
N ALA A 224 17.31 -4.46 -16.39
CA ALA A 224 16.03 -3.86 -16.72
C ALA A 224 16.13 -2.71 -17.74
N GLU A 225 17.25 -2.56 -18.47
CA GLU A 225 17.39 -1.55 -19.51
C GLU A 225 16.53 -1.83 -20.74
N ASP A 226 16.37 -3.12 -21.08
CA ASP A 226 15.49 -3.56 -22.15
C ASP A 226 14.04 -3.56 -21.67
N PRO A 227 13.09 -2.85 -22.33
CA PRO A 227 11.69 -2.76 -21.91
C PRO A 227 10.98 -4.11 -21.82
N GLU A 228 11.29 -5.05 -22.73
CA GLU A 228 10.68 -6.39 -22.69
C GLU A 228 11.16 -7.18 -21.48
N LYS A 229 12.47 -7.17 -21.22
CA LYS A 229 13.04 -7.81 -20.03
C LYS A 229 12.54 -7.14 -18.74
N LYS A 230 12.45 -5.81 -18.73
CA LYS A 230 11.88 -5.06 -17.58
C LYS A 230 10.49 -5.57 -17.23
N ALA A 231 9.60 -5.71 -18.21
CA ALA A 231 8.24 -6.19 -17.97
C ALA A 231 8.22 -7.63 -17.41
N VAL A 232 9.06 -8.52 -17.92
CA VAL A 232 9.19 -9.89 -17.41
C VAL A 232 9.73 -9.91 -15.98
N LEU A 233 10.74 -9.10 -15.67
CA LEU A 233 11.33 -9.00 -14.33
C LEU A 233 10.36 -8.40 -13.33
N GLN A 234 9.59 -7.38 -13.70
CA GLN A 234 8.54 -6.80 -12.86
C GLN A 234 7.45 -7.85 -12.55
N LEU A 235 7.05 -8.65 -13.54
CA LEU A 235 6.09 -9.72 -13.33
C LEU A 235 6.67 -10.82 -12.41
N ALA A 236 7.93 -11.17 -12.58
CA ALA A 236 8.61 -12.12 -11.70
C ALA A 236 8.69 -11.60 -10.27
N GLU A 237 9.07 -10.33 -10.08
CA GLU A 237 9.13 -9.68 -8.78
C GLU A 237 7.79 -9.74 -8.05
N ILE A 238 6.69 -9.33 -8.69
CA ILE A 238 5.38 -9.31 -8.03
C ILE A 238 4.89 -10.72 -7.67
N LYS A 239 5.18 -11.74 -8.48
CA LYS A 239 4.85 -13.13 -8.16
C LYS A 239 5.63 -13.65 -6.96
N HIS A 240 6.94 -13.40 -6.92
CA HIS A 240 7.79 -13.78 -5.78
C HIS A 240 7.40 -13.00 -4.52
N ALA A 241 7.08 -11.71 -4.66
CA ALA A 241 6.59 -10.87 -3.57
C ALA A 241 5.33 -11.44 -2.91
N ARG A 242 4.33 -11.78 -3.71
CA ARG A 242 3.08 -12.38 -3.22
C ARG A 242 3.32 -13.73 -2.55
N LEU A 243 4.14 -14.58 -3.16
CA LEU A 243 4.50 -15.87 -2.57
C LEU A 243 5.21 -15.69 -1.23
N ALA A 244 6.17 -14.78 -1.13
CA ALA A 244 6.91 -14.51 0.09
C ALA A 244 6.03 -13.96 1.21
N MET A 245 5.10 -13.06 0.91
CA MET A 245 4.15 -12.54 1.89
C MET A 245 3.28 -13.66 2.50
N VAL A 246 2.77 -14.56 1.67
CA VAL A 246 1.98 -15.71 2.14
C VAL A 246 2.87 -16.71 2.90
N ALA A 247 4.08 -16.97 2.42
CA ALA A 247 5.02 -17.86 3.09
C ALA A 247 5.42 -17.35 4.48
N PHE A 248 5.73 -16.05 4.59
CA PHE A 248 6.09 -15.45 5.88
C PHE A 248 4.91 -15.42 6.86
N LEU A 249 3.69 -15.16 6.37
CA LEU A 249 2.48 -15.33 7.17
C LEU A 249 2.35 -16.77 7.67
N GLY A 250 2.63 -17.75 6.81
CA GLY A 250 2.69 -19.17 7.19
C GLY A 250 3.69 -19.44 8.31
N PHE A 251 4.91 -18.89 8.22
CA PHE A 251 5.92 -19.01 9.28
C PHE A 251 5.44 -18.42 10.60
N ALA A 252 4.78 -17.27 10.56
CA ALA A 252 4.24 -16.62 11.76
C ALA A 252 3.15 -17.47 12.42
N VAL A 253 2.20 -17.99 11.65
CA VAL A 253 1.12 -18.85 12.16
C VAL A 253 1.70 -20.17 12.70
N GLN A 254 2.62 -20.81 11.98
CA GLN A 254 3.29 -22.01 12.44
C GLN A 254 4.05 -21.79 13.74
N ALA A 255 4.81 -20.70 13.83
CA ALA A 255 5.54 -20.35 15.05
C ALA A 255 4.60 -20.12 16.24
N ALA A 256 3.46 -19.48 16.02
CA ALA A 256 2.46 -19.23 17.05
C ALA A 256 1.83 -20.53 17.58
N VAL A 257 1.58 -21.51 16.69
CA VAL A 257 0.93 -22.78 17.05
C VAL A 257 1.94 -23.80 17.59
N THR A 258 3.09 -23.94 16.95
CA THR A 258 4.07 -25.02 17.30
C THR A 258 5.21 -24.55 18.19
N GLY A 259 5.45 -23.25 18.30
CA GLY A 259 6.63 -22.69 18.97
C GLY A 259 7.96 -22.97 18.25
N LYS A 260 7.91 -23.54 17.03
CA LYS A 260 9.09 -23.96 16.26
C LYS A 260 9.34 -23.04 15.08
N GLY A 261 10.58 -22.99 14.62
CA GLY A 261 10.93 -22.32 13.37
C GLY A 261 10.54 -23.12 12.13
N PRO A 262 10.61 -22.50 10.94
CA PRO A 262 10.16 -23.12 9.70
C PRO A 262 10.93 -24.40 9.33
N LEU A 263 12.25 -24.44 9.50
CA LEU A 263 13.05 -25.63 9.18
C LEU A 263 12.74 -26.79 10.14
N ASN A 264 12.58 -26.50 11.42
CA ASN A 264 12.22 -27.50 12.41
C ASN A 264 10.80 -28.03 12.17
N ASN A 265 9.86 -27.19 11.80
CA ASN A 265 8.52 -27.62 11.40
C ASN A 265 8.57 -28.55 10.17
N TRP A 266 9.37 -28.22 9.15
CA TRP A 266 9.54 -29.09 7.99
C TRP A 266 10.17 -30.42 8.34
N ALA A 267 11.23 -30.42 9.16
CA ALA A 267 11.87 -31.65 9.61
C ALA A 267 10.89 -32.54 10.41
N THR A 268 10.10 -31.92 11.29
CA THR A 268 9.09 -32.64 12.08
C THR A 268 8.03 -33.24 11.18
N HIS A 269 7.49 -32.48 10.23
CA HIS A 269 6.47 -32.98 9.29
C HIS A 269 7.03 -34.09 8.37
N LEU A 270 8.25 -33.95 7.88
CA LEU A 270 8.87 -34.96 7.03
C LEU A 270 9.20 -36.26 7.78
N SER A 271 9.42 -36.19 9.10
CA SER A 271 9.66 -37.40 9.92
C SER A 271 8.38 -38.18 10.19
N ASP A 272 7.24 -37.53 10.31
CA ASP A 272 5.93 -38.15 10.53
C ASP A 272 4.82 -37.37 9.83
N PRO A 273 4.65 -37.52 8.50
CA PRO A 273 3.72 -36.72 7.72
C PRO A 273 2.24 -36.94 8.06
N LEU A 274 1.90 -38.07 8.66
CA LEU A 274 0.50 -38.43 8.94
C LEU A 274 -0.01 -37.93 10.28
N HIS A 275 0.91 -37.70 11.26
CA HIS A 275 0.53 -37.31 12.63
C HIS A 275 1.08 -35.93 13.03
N THR A 276 1.64 -35.16 12.09
CA THR A 276 2.12 -33.79 12.31
C THR A 276 1.47 -32.84 11.31
N THR A 277 0.15 -32.92 11.24
CA THR A 277 -0.65 -32.08 10.36
C THR A 277 -1.22 -30.87 11.11
N ILE A 278 -1.81 -29.94 10.39
CA ILE A 278 -2.50 -28.80 10.98
C ILE A 278 -3.65 -29.26 11.91
N ILE A 279 -4.31 -30.37 11.58
CA ILE A 279 -5.42 -30.93 12.38
C ILE A 279 -4.90 -31.43 13.73
N ASP A 280 -3.77 -32.11 13.75
CA ASP A 280 -3.17 -32.64 14.98
C ASP A 280 -2.77 -31.53 15.94
N ASN A 281 -2.26 -30.41 15.42
CA ASN A 281 -1.86 -29.24 16.21
C ASN A 281 -3.07 -28.46 16.80
N PHE A 282 -4.27 -28.60 16.23
CA PHE A 282 -5.48 -28.00 16.78
C PHE A 282 -6.23 -28.92 17.74
N SER A 283 -5.92 -30.21 17.73
CA SER A 283 -6.56 -31.23 18.59
C SER A 283 -5.78 -31.54 19.88
N SER A 284 -4.56 -31.04 19.98
CA SER A 284 -3.70 -31.13 21.17
C SER A 284 -3.86 -29.89 22.05
#